data_b0b3a4152b772112ef5b102f35d56d09
#
_entry.id   b0b3a4152b772112ef5b102f35d56d09
#
_cell.length_a   1.000
_cell.length_b   1.000
_cell.length_c   1.000
_cell.angle_alpha   90.00
_cell.angle_beta   90.00
_cell.angle_gamma   90.00
#
_symmetry.space_group_name_H-M   'P 1'
#
loop_
_entity.id
_entity.type
_entity.pdbx_description
1 polymer ?
#
loop_
_entity_poly.entity_id
_entity_poly.type
_entity_poly.pdbx_seq_one_letter_code
_entity_poly.pdbx_strand_id
1 'polypeptide(L)'
;MRQNTVKMTTAQFAELHGVNRRTLHYYDDIGLFSPCQKGENGYRYYDASQSIVFEYIRMLKEFNMSIAEIADYCKHPAPEKFLQIADRKEAEIDLEIRRLKRARNILKTKKAQVRLCEGLPDEEIRVEECGAVKISVLPYDFSGDDLSRLFTDLKSQWGIEQIRMGIGSFLSLDKVTAGSFETYDGLFTYSSGSASGPHTFVRPAGRYLCGYQKGPWDKAPAMYQKMIDYARRQHLTLTGFAYELGLNEFAISSPEEYVTKFMIQIDDPC
;
A
#
# COMPACT_ATOMS: atom_id res chain seq x y z
N MET A 1 -10.55 -24.30 53.39
CA MET A 1 -9.72 -25.19 52.55
C MET A 1 -8.46 -24.45 52.17
N ARG A 2 -7.30 -24.84 52.68
CA ARG A 2 -5.99 -24.34 52.19
C ARG A 2 -5.76 -24.99 50.83
N GLN A 3 -5.96 -24.25 49.76
CA GLN A 3 -5.52 -24.68 48.43
C GLN A 3 -3.99 -24.80 48.50
N ASN A 4 -3.49 -25.99 48.30
CA ASN A 4 -2.06 -26.26 48.16
C ASN A 4 -1.63 -25.71 46.78
N THR A 5 -1.37 -24.40 46.73
CA THR A 5 -1.03 -23.71 45.49
C THR A 5 0.39 -24.05 45.08
N VAL A 6 0.55 -24.53 43.88
CA VAL A 6 1.87 -24.90 43.30
C VAL A 6 2.69 -23.63 43.08
N LYS A 7 3.75 -23.49 43.88
CA LYS A 7 4.73 -22.39 43.73
C LYS A 7 5.73 -22.75 42.66
N MET A 8 5.91 -21.85 41.73
CA MET A 8 6.85 -21.95 40.61
C MET A 8 7.96 -20.91 40.76
N THR A 9 9.17 -21.30 40.44
CA THR A 9 10.30 -20.36 40.29
C THR A 9 10.04 -19.44 39.08
N THR A 10 10.76 -18.32 39.01
CA THR A 10 10.71 -17.43 37.81
C THR A 10 10.97 -18.20 36.52
N ALA A 11 11.85 -19.19 36.54
CA ALA A 11 12.18 -20.00 35.38
C ALA A 11 10.97 -20.83 34.91
N GLN A 12 10.33 -21.54 35.85
CA GLN A 12 9.17 -22.38 35.58
C GLN A 12 7.96 -21.57 35.10
N PHE A 13 7.71 -20.42 35.73
CA PHE A 13 6.61 -19.55 35.35
C PHE A 13 6.86 -18.92 33.99
N ALA A 14 8.09 -18.51 33.69
CA ALA A 14 8.48 -17.96 32.38
C ALA A 14 8.33 -19.00 31.26
N GLU A 15 8.74 -20.25 31.52
CA GLU A 15 8.61 -21.38 30.59
C GLU A 15 7.13 -21.72 30.34
N LEU A 16 6.32 -21.81 31.40
CA LEU A 16 4.88 -22.08 31.32
C LEU A 16 4.17 -21.06 30.36
N HIS A 17 4.55 -19.78 30.45
CA HIS A 17 3.92 -18.70 29.67
C HIS A 17 4.67 -18.34 28.41
N GLY A 18 5.76 -19.05 28.06
CA GLY A 18 6.54 -18.78 26.85
C GLY A 18 7.18 -17.38 26.82
N VAL A 19 7.60 -16.85 27.98
CA VAL A 19 8.22 -15.52 28.08
C VAL A 19 9.65 -15.60 28.62
N ASN A 20 10.42 -14.53 28.45
CA ASN A 20 11.76 -14.43 29.02
C ASN A 20 11.67 -14.13 30.55
N ARG A 21 12.56 -14.74 31.34
CA ARG A 21 12.70 -14.43 32.80
C ARG A 21 12.90 -12.93 33.03
N ARG A 22 13.61 -12.22 32.12
CA ARG A 22 13.82 -10.78 32.23
C ARG A 22 12.51 -10.00 32.16
N THR A 23 11.52 -10.48 31.44
CA THR A 23 10.19 -9.87 31.39
C THR A 23 9.52 -9.88 32.76
N LEU A 24 9.57 -11.02 33.47
CA LEU A 24 9.00 -11.15 34.81
C LEU A 24 9.75 -10.28 35.82
N HIS A 25 11.09 -10.20 35.75
CA HIS A 25 11.88 -9.31 36.57
C HIS A 25 11.50 -7.86 36.34
N TYR A 26 11.44 -7.44 35.05
CA TYR A 26 11.05 -6.08 34.68
C TYR A 26 9.64 -5.73 35.17
N TYR A 27 8.67 -6.63 35.01
CA TYR A 27 7.30 -6.41 35.47
C TYR A 27 7.21 -6.30 37.02
N ASP A 28 8.02 -7.05 37.74
CA ASP A 28 8.13 -6.90 39.20
C ASP A 28 8.77 -5.56 39.57
N ASP A 29 9.87 -5.19 38.92
CA ASP A 29 10.61 -3.96 39.21
C ASP A 29 9.76 -2.70 38.98
N ILE A 30 8.87 -2.71 38.00
CA ILE A 30 7.93 -1.59 37.74
C ILE A 30 6.58 -1.73 38.47
N GLY A 31 6.40 -2.79 39.25
CA GLY A 31 5.18 -3.04 40.00
C GLY A 31 3.96 -3.42 39.17
N LEU A 32 4.15 -3.88 37.93
CA LEU A 32 3.06 -4.35 37.09
C LEU A 32 2.62 -5.77 37.42
N PHE A 33 3.57 -6.67 37.66
CA PHE A 33 3.30 -8.06 38.03
C PHE A 33 4.39 -8.58 38.96
N SER A 34 4.07 -8.70 40.23
CA SER A 34 5.02 -9.12 41.28
C SER A 34 4.83 -10.58 41.66
N PRO A 35 5.92 -11.28 42.09
CA PRO A 35 5.83 -12.62 42.59
C PRO A 35 4.98 -12.67 43.88
N CYS A 36 4.31 -13.80 44.12
CA CYS A 36 3.53 -14.00 45.37
C CYS A 36 4.44 -14.07 46.59
N GLN A 37 5.71 -14.44 46.41
CA GLN A 37 6.70 -14.51 47.48
C GLN A 37 8.12 -14.22 46.96
N LYS A 38 8.90 -13.50 47.76
CA LYS A 38 10.37 -13.40 47.62
C LYS A 38 10.99 -14.17 48.80
N GLY A 39 11.83 -15.15 48.47
CA GLY A 39 12.56 -15.91 49.47
C GLY A 39 13.64 -15.07 50.15
N GLU A 40 14.16 -15.53 51.30
CA GLU A 40 15.26 -14.88 52.03
C GLU A 40 16.54 -14.76 51.21
N ASN A 41 16.71 -15.65 50.23
CA ASN A 41 17.80 -15.65 49.26
C ASN A 41 17.54 -14.76 48.03
N GLY A 42 16.47 -13.96 48.02
CA GLY A 42 16.08 -13.09 46.93
C GLY A 42 15.39 -13.79 45.75
N TYR A 43 15.18 -15.11 45.82
CA TYR A 43 14.46 -15.82 44.73
C TYR A 43 12.98 -15.45 44.71
N ARG A 44 12.46 -15.25 43.47
CA ARG A 44 11.06 -14.93 43.19
C ARG A 44 10.26 -16.21 42.95
N TYR A 45 9.13 -16.33 43.61
CA TYR A 45 8.20 -17.45 43.46
C TYR A 45 6.84 -16.92 43.03
N TYR A 46 6.26 -17.56 42.05
CA TYR A 46 4.95 -17.25 41.47
C TYR A 46 3.97 -18.38 41.79
N ASP A 47 2.72 -18.04 42.00
CA ASP A 47 1.64 -18.99 42.23
C ASP A 47 0.95 -19.32 40.92
N ALA A 48 0.49 -20.57 40.74
CA ALA A 48 -0.24 -20.97 39.54
C ALA A 48 -1.50 -20.10 39.30
N SER A 49 -2.15 -19.60 40.36
CA SER A 49 -3.32 -18.72 40.23
C SER A 49 -2.98 -17.34 39.59
N GLN A 50 -1.71 -16.91 39.69
CA GLN A 50 -1.26 -15.67 39.07
C GLN A 50 -1.22 -15.75 37.53
N SER A 51 -1.28 -16.96 36.95
CA SER A 51 -1.32 -17.16 35.51
C SER A 51 -2.48 -16.42 34.86
N ILE A 52 -3.64 -16.35 35.49
CA ILE A 52 -4.80 -15.63 34.96
C ILE A 52 -4.51 -14.13 34.81
N VAL A 53 -3.95 -13.52 35.85
CA VAL A 53 -3.59 -12.10 35.86
C VAL A 53 -2.49 -11.82 34.82
N PHE A 54 -1.52 -12.73 34.73
CA PHE A 54 -0.44 -12.60 33.74
C PHE A 54 -0.97 -12.67 32.31
N GLU A 55 -1.91 -13.58 32.01
CA GLU A 55 -2.54 -13.68 30.70
C GLU A 55 -3.38 -12.43 30.35
N TYR A 56 -4.04 -11.79 31.34
CA TYR A 56 -4.69 -10.50 31.08
C TYR A 56 -3.69 -9.41 30.70
N ILE A 57 -2.54 -9.34 31.36
CA ILE A 57 -1.47 -8.39 30.96
C ILE A 57 -0.99 -8.68 29.54
N ARG A 58 -0.83 -9.95 29.17
CA ARG A 58 -0.46 -10.35 27.81
C ARG A 58 -1.51 -9.96 26.78
N MET A 59 -2.77 -10.23 27.06
CA MET A 59 -3.89 -9.83 26.20
C MET A 59 -3.89 -8.32 25.97
N LEU A 60 -3.73 -7.51 27.01
CA LEU A 60 -3.64 -6.05 26.85
C LEU A 60 -2.42 -5.64 26.01
N LYS A 61 -1.31 -6.37 26.12
CA LYS A 61 -0.12 -6.17 25.28
C LYS A 61 -0.37 -6.53 23.82
N GLU A 62 -1.11 -7.59 23.53
CA GLU A 62 -1.53 -7.98 22.18
C GLU A 62 -2.44 -6.94 21.54
N PHE A 63 -3.21 -6.17 22.33
CA PHE A 63 -3.96 -5.00 21.85
C PHE A 63 -3.10 -3.77 21.63
N ASN A 64 -1.76 -3.94 21.53
CA ASN A 64 -0.81 -2.85 21.33
C ASN A 64 -0.85 -1.76 22.41
N MET A 65 -1.21 -2.11 23.64
CA MET A 65 -1.03 -1.21 24.76
C MET A 65 0.44 -1.17 25.17
N SER A 66 0.93 0.02 25.48
CA SER A 66 2.25 0.18 26.07
C SER A 66 2.27 -0.36 27.51
N ILE A 67 3.43 -0.73 28.00
CA ILE A 67 3.57 -1.19 29.39
C ILE A 67 3.10 -0.13 30.40
N ALA A 68 3.34 1.14 30.10
CA ALA A 68 2.87 2.25 30.93
C ALA A 68 1.33 2.34 30.97
N GLU A 69 0.65 2.20 29.83
CA GLU A 69 -0.82 2.18 29.76
C GLU A 69 -1.40 0.97 30.51
N ILE A 70 -0.78 -0.21 30.39
CA ILE A 70 -1.21 -1.42 31.12
C ILE A 70 -1.04 -1.21 32.62
N ALA A 71 0.12 -0.70 33.05
CA ALA A 71 0.39 -0.45 34.46
C ALA A 71 -0.56 0.60 35.06
N ASP A 72 -0.89 1.66 34.32
CA ASP A 72 -1.87 2.66 34.76
C ASP A 72 -3.29 2.08 34.84
N TYR A 73 -3.69 1.28 33.85
CA TYR A 73 -4.99 0.60 33.87
C TYR A 73 -5.10 -0.38 35.04
N CYS A 74 -4.08 -1.22 35.25
CA CYS A 74 -4.08 -2.24 36.31
C CYS A 74 -4.09 -1.67 37.73
N LYS A 75 -3.63 -0.42 37.93
CA LYS A 75 -3.72 0.25 39.23
C LYS A 75 -5.14 0.60 39.65
N HIS A 76 -5.97 1.01 38.70
CA HIS A 76 -7.34 1.44 38.91
C HIS A 76 -8.24 0.90 37.79
N PRO A 77 -8.51 -0.41 37.75
CA PRO A 77 -9.35 -0.99 36.70
C PRO A 77 -10.80 -0.55 36.92
N ALA A 78 -11.43 -0.10 35.84
CA ALA A 78 -12.84 0.27 35.81
C ALA A 78 -13.46 -0.11 34.48
N PRO A 79 -14.73 -0.57 34.43
CA PRO A 79 -15.40 -0.96 33.20
C PRO A 79 -15.40 0.16 32.15
N GLU A 80 -15.72 1.39 32.55
CA GLU A 80 -15.78 2.55 31.64
C GLU A 80 -14.42 2.85 31.04
N LYS A 81 -13.34 2.74 31.85
CA LYS A 81 -11.96 2.95 31.40
C LYS A 81 -11.55 1.88 30.39
N PHE A 82 -11.96 0.63 30.62
CA PHE A 82 -11.69 -0.46 29.69
C PHE A 82 -12.39 -0.26 28.36
N LEU A 83 -13.68 0.11 28.38
CA LEU A 83 -14.45 0.36 27.15
C LEU A 83 -13.82 1.47 26.30
N GLN A 84 -13.41 2.58 26.93
CA GLN A 84 -12.71 3.66 26.22
C GLN A 84 -11.39 3.22 25.59
N ILE A 85 -10.63 2.36 26.29
CA ILE A 85 -9.39 1.78 25.76
C ILE A 85 -9.70 0.85 24.59
N ALA A 86 -10.73 -0.02 24.72
CA ALA A 86 -11.14 -0.95 23.70
C ALA A 86 -11.56 -0.23 22.41
N ASP A 87 -12.46 0.76 22.51
CA ASP A 87 -12.92 1.55 21.36
C ASP A 87 -11.75 2.21 20.61
N ARG A 88 -10.79 2.79 21.36
CA ARG A 88 -9.60 3.39 20.75
C ARG A 88 -8.73 2.35 20.06
N LYS A 89 -8.51 1.20 20.70
CA LYS A 89 -7.66 0.14 20.14
C LYS A 89 -8.30 -0.55 18.93
N GLU A 90 -9.60 -0.74 18.92
CA GLU A 90 -10.35 -1.22 17.75
C GLU A 90 -10.18 -0.24 16.57
N ALA A 91 -10.31 1.06 16.81
CA ALA A 91 -10.11 2.06 15.77
C ALA A 91 -8.66 2.07 15.21
N GLU A 92 -7.64 1.90 16.08
CA GLU A 92 -6.22 1.77 15.68
C GLU A 92 -6.01 0.51 14.83
N ILE A 93 -6.57 -0.63 15.24
CA ILE A 93 -6.48 -1.90 14.50
C ILE A 93 -7.16 -1.78 13.14
N ASP A 94 -8.32 -1.18 13.07
CA ASP A 94 -9.04 -0.96 11.81
C ASP A 94 -8.25 -0.08 10.83
N LEU A 95 -7.56 0.94 11.35
CA LEU A 95 -6.64 1.77 10.56
C LEU A 95 -5.49 0.93 9.97
N GLU A 96 -4.88 0.08 10.79
CA GLU A 96 -3.78 -0.78 10.35
C GLU A 96 -4.26 -1.84 9.35
N ILE A 97 -5.44 -2.44 9.56
CA ILE A 97 -6.05 -3.36 8.60
C ILE A 97 -6.26 -2.66 7.24
N ARG A 98 -6.78 -1.44 7.23
CA ARG A 98 -6.95 -0.65 6.00
C ARG A 98 -5.60 -0.38 5.33
N ARG A 99 -4.58 -0.01 6.10
CA ARG A 99 -3.21 0.21 5.59
C ARG A 99 -2.63 -1.06 4.95
N LEU A 100 -2.72 -2.20 5.64
CA LEU A 100 -2.22 -3.48 5.14
C LEU A 100 -2.98 -3.96 3.90
N LYS A 101 -4.30 -3.79 3.85
CA LYS A 101 -5.10 -4.10 2.65
C LYS A 101 -4.65 -3.27 1.45
N ARG A 102 -4.38 -1.97 1.62
CA ARG A 102 -3.86 -1.10 0.56
C ARG A 102 -2.47 -1.55 0.08
N ALA A 103 -1.54 -1.79 1.01
CA ALA A 103 -0.21 -2.29 0.69
C ALA A 103 -0.26 -3.61 -0.10
N ARG A 104 -1.12 -4.55 0.32
CA ARG A 104 -1.34 -5.81 -0.40
C ARG A 104 -1.85 -5.59 -1.82
N ASN A 105 -2.75 -4.64 -2.03
CA ASN A 105 -3.27 -4.33 -3.36
C ASN A 105 -2.17 -3.75 -4.27
N ILE A 106 -1.33 -2.84 -3.76
CA ILE A 106 -0.17 -2.32 -4.50
C ILE A 106 0.76 -3.47 -4.90
N LEU A 107 1.14 -4.34 -3.97
CA LEU A 107 1.97 -5.51 -4.25
C LEU A 107 1.36 -6.43 -5.29
N LYS A 108 0.04 -6.69 -5.22
CA LYS A 108 -0.68 -7.51 -6.19
C LYS A 108 -0.61 -6.90 -7.60
N THR A 109 -0.83 -5.59 -7.70
CA THR A 109 -0.76 -4.86 -8.97
C THR A 109 0.67 -4.89 -9.55
N LYS A 110 1.67 -4.55 -8.74
CA LYS A 110 3.08 -4.54 -9.17
C LYS A 110 3.54 -5.94 -9.60
N LYS A 111 3.18 -6.98 -8.84
CA LYS A 111 3.45 -8.37 -9.24
C LYS A 111 2.82 -8.74 -10.59
N ALA A 112 1.59 -8.31 -10.84
CA ALA A 112 0.93 -8.58 -12.12
C ALA A 112 1.61 -7.83 -13.28
N GLN A 113 2.05 -6.59 -13.06
CA GLN A 113 2.79 -5.79 -14.03
C GLN A 113 4.13 -6.45 -14.41
N VAL A 114 4.93 -6.88 -13.42
CA VAL A 114 6.20 -7.59 -13.69
C VAL A 114 5.96 -8.86 -14.51
N ARG A 115 4.99 -9.69 -14.10
CA ARG A 115 4.66 -10.92 -14.85
C ARG A 115 4.20 -10.65 -16.28
N LEU A 116 3.45 -9.57 -16.47
CA LEU A 116 3.07 -9.14 -17.83
C LEU A 116 4.32 -8.80 -18.65
N CYS A 117 5.25 -8.04 -18.08
CA CYS A 117 6.48 -7.63 -18.77
C CYS A 117 7.39 -8.81 -19.15
N GLU A 118 7.46 -9.87 -18.32
CA GLU A 118 8.28 -11.06 -18.60
C GLU A 118 7.89 -11.78 -19.91
N GLY A 119 6.61 -11.78 -20.26
CA GLY A 119 6.08 -12.48 -21.43
C GLY A 119 5.82 -11.60 -22.66
N LEU A 120 6.05 -10.29 -22.57
CA LEU A 120 5.73 -9.36 -23.64
C LEU A 120 6.85 -9.33 -24.70
N PRO A 121 6.52 -9.53 -26.00
CA PRO A 121 7.37 -9.12 -27.11
C PRO A 121 7.56 -7.59 -27.09
N ASP A 122 8.70 -7.11 -27.61
CA ASP A 122 8.86 -5.68 -27.84
C ASP A 122 7.93 -5.21 -28.96
N GLU A 123 7.39 -4.00 -28.81
CA GLU A 123 6.48 -3.37 -29.78
C GLU A 123 5.18 -4.16 -30.04
N GLU A 124 4.73 -4.96 -29.07
CA GLU A 124 3.45 -5.65 -29.18
C GLU A 124 2.27 -4.67 -29.20
N ILE A 125 1.37 -4.83 -30.16
CA ILE A 125 0.13 -4.07 -30.29
C ILE A 125 -1.05 -5.04 -30.32
N ARG A 126 -2.02 -4.79 -29.43
CA ARG A 126 -3.25 -5.60 -29.34
C ARG A 126 -4.43 -4.82 -28.81
N VAL A 127 -5.63 -5.31 -29.07
CA VAL A 127 -6.86 -4.77 -28.48
C VAL A 127 -7.11 -5.46 -27.14
N GLU A 128 -7.39 -4.68 -26.09
CA GLU A 128 -7.70 -5.16 -24.76
C GLU A 128 -9.02 -4.58 -24.24
N GLU A 129 -9.80 -5.39 -23.55
CA GLU A 129 -10.94 -4.92 -22.77
C GLU A 129 -10.43 -4.32 -21.46
N CYS A 130 -10.71 -3.04 -21.23
CA CYS A 130 -10.31 -2.33 -20.02
C CYS A 130 -11.53 -1.92 -19.21
N GLY A 131 -11.52 -2.18 -17.90
CA GLY A 131 -12.54 -1.69 -17.00
C GLY A 131 -12.45 -0.19 -16.77
N ALA A 132 -13.56 0.40 -16.31
CA ALA A 132 -13.57 1.78 -15.85
C ALA A 132 -12.62 1.96 -14.67
N VAL A 133 -11.80 3.00 -14.71
CA VAL A 133 -10.81 3.28 -13.67
C VAL A 133 -10.85 4.76 -13.29
N LYS A 134 -10.96 5.02 -11.99
CA LYS A 134 -10.89 6.38 -11.45
C LYS A 134 -9.44 6.83 -11.42
N ILE A 135 -9.14 7.95 -12.04
CA ILE A 135 -7.80 8.56 -12.10
C ILE A 135 -7.86 9.97 -11.53
N SER A 136 -6.77 10.36 -10.87
CA SER A 136 -6.52 11.76 -10.50
C SER A 136 -5.53 12.32 -11.49
N VAL A 137 -5.79 13.50 -12.04
CA VAL A 137 -4.94 14.13 -13.05
C VAL A 137 -4.31 15.40 -12.50
N LEU A 138 -3.13 15.72 -13.01
CA LEU A 138 -2.41 16.96 -12.79
C LEU A 138 -2.02 17.53 -14.16
N PRO A 139 -2.52 18.71 -14.56
CA PRO A 139 -2.05 19.35 -15.79
C PRO A 139 -0.54 19.59 -15.75
N TYR A 140 0.19 19.09 -16.73
CA TYR A 140 1.63 19.23 -16.82
C TYR A 140 2.11 19.00 -18.24
N ASP A 141 2.86 19.92 -18.79
CA ASP A 141 3.26 19.92 -20.19
C ASP A 141 4.71 19.50 -20.46
N PHE A 142 5.49 19.25 -19.41
CA PHE A 142 6.92 18.94 -19.48
C PHE A 142 7.79 20.04 -20.09
N SER A 143 7.30 21.28 -20.18
CA SER A 143 8.04 22.40 -20.72
C SER A 143 9.18 22.93 -19.82
N GLY A 144 9.29 22.41 -18.60
CA GLY A 144 10.31 22.80 -17.61
C GLY A 144 11.17 21.63 -17.18
N ASP A 145 12.48 21.85 -17.08
CA ASP A 145 13.47 20.82 -16.69
C ASP A 145 13.53 20.53 -15.19
N ASP A 146 12.69 21.15 -14.35
CA ASP A 146 12.77 21.02 -12.90
C ASP A 146 11.92 19.86 -12.35
N LEU A 147 12.48 18.67 -12.41
CA LEU A 147 11.90 17.46 -11.81
C LEU A 147 11.64 17.60 -10.29
N SER A 148 12.44 18.42 -9.57
CA SER A 148 12.26 18.63 -8.13
C SER A 148 10.97 19.37 -7.85
N ARG A 149 10.63 20.34 -8.68
CA ARG A 149 9.37 21.08 -8.63
C ARG A 149 8.19 20.17 -8.93
N LEU A 150 8.32 19.35 -9.98
CA LEU A 150 7.30 18.36 -10.34
C LEU A 150 6.97 17.43 -9.15
N PHE A 151 7.99 16.86 -8.49
CA PHE A 151 7.76 16.00 -7.34
C PHE A 151 7.12 16.73 -6.15
N THR A 152 7.42 18.02 -5.98
CA THR A 152 6.78 18.85 -4.95
C THR A 152 5.30 19.03 -5.26
N ASP A 153 4.97 19.34 -6.50
CA ASP A 153 3.59 19.51 -6.96
C ASP A 153 2.80 18.19 -6.86
N LEU A 154 3.39 17.08 -7.29
CA LEU A 154 2.81 15.75 -7.15
C LEU A 154 2.48 15.41 -5.69
N LYS A 155 3.41 15.66 -4.75
CA LYS A 155 3.18 15.40 -3.32
C LYS A 155 2.15 16.33 -2.69
N SER A 156 1.98 17.53 -3.21
CA SER A 156 0.96 18.47 -2.74
C SER A 156 -0.46 18.07 -3.17
N GLN A 157 -0.58 17.45 -4.33
CA GLN A 157 -1.87 17.08 -4.97
C GLN A 157 -2.25 15.63 -4.70
N TRP A 158 -1.28 14.74 -4.63
CA TRP A 158 -1.49 13.30 -4.51
C TRP A 158 -0.89 12.74 -3.22
N GLY A 159 -1.60 11.82 -2.60
CA GLY A 159 -1.06 11.06 -1.48
C GLY A 159 0.05 10.11 -1.92
N ILE A 160 0.97 9.80 -1.00
CA ILE A 160 2.11 8.90 -1.28
C ILE A 160 1.67 7.53 -1.81
N GLU A 161 0.50 7.05 -1.42
CA GLU A 161 -0.05 5.77 -1.89
C GLU A 161 -0.45 5.84 -3.37
N GLN A 162 -1.01 6.97 -3.82
CA GLN A 162 -1.33 7.20 -5.23
C GLN A 162 -0.06 7.22 -6.08
N ILE A 163 0.97 7.92 -5.62
CA ILE A 163 2.28 7.96 -6.29
C ILE A 163 2.88 6.53 -6.40
N ARG A 164 2.75 5.71 -5.36
CA ARG A 164 3.22 4.32 -5.36
C ARG A 164 2.45 3.39 -6.29
N MET A 165 1.21 3.71 -6.62
CA MET A 165 0.43 2.95 -7.61
C MET A 165 0.98 3.10 -9.02
N GLY A 166 1.69 4.16 -9.30
CA GLY A 166 2.28 4.52 -10.58
C GLY A 166 1.79 5.87 -11.06
N ILE A 167 2.68 6.59 -11.72
CA ILE A 167 2.39 7.85 -12.39
C ILE A 167 2.48 7.58 -13.89
N GLY A 168 1.46 7.97 -14.61
CA GLY A 168 1.44 7.97 -16.07
C GLY A 168 1.30 9.37 -16.62
N SER A 169 1.51 9.52 -17.91
CA SER A 169 1.26 10.73 -18.68
C SER A 169 0.09 10.51 -19.64
N PHE A 170 -0.52 11.58 -20.08
CA PHE A 170 -1.56 11.51 -21.11
C PHE A 170 -1.48 12.70 -22.05
N LEU A 171 -1.93 12.47 -23.27
CA LEU A 171 -2.04 13.49 -24.30
C LEU A 171 -3.29 13.24 -25.14
N SER A 172 -3.85 14.32 -25.71
CA SER A 172 -5.02 14.22 -26.57
C SER A 172 -4.70 13.47 -27.87
N LEU A 173 -5.70 12.75 -28.39
CA LEU A 173 -5.54 12.03 -29.65
C LEU A 173 -5.18 12.98 -30.81
N ASP A 174 -5.64 14.24 -30.77
CA ASP A 174 -5.28 15.25 -31.77
C ASP A 174 -3.77 15.51 -31.82
N LYS A 175 -3.12 15.60 -30.66
CA LYS A 175 -1.66 15.72 -30.58
C LYS A 175 -0.95 14.49 -31.12
N VAL A 176 -1.45 13.29 -30.77
CA VAL A 176 -0.90 12.03 -31.27
C VAL A 176 -0.98 11.96 -32.79
N THR A 177 -2.13 12.30 -33.35
CA THR A 177 -2.35 12.25 -34.82
C THR A 177 -1.60 13.34 -35.58
N ALA A 178 -1.38 14.49 -34.95
CA ALA A 178 -0.57 15.57 -35.50
C ALA A 178 0.95 15.32 -35.36
N GLY A 179 1.37 14.26 -34.63
CA GLY A 179 2.78 14.01 -34.35
C GLY A 179 3.41 14.98 -33.35
N SER A 180 2.59 15.67 -32.54
CA SER A 180 3.04 16.66 -31.55
C SER A 180 3.26 16.00 -30.21
N PHE A 181 4.45 15.46 -29.99
CA PHE A 181 4.83 14.74 -28.79
C PHE A 181 5.66 15.58 -27.78
N GLU A 182 5.88 16.85 -28.09
CA GLU A 182 6.70 17.74 -27.26
C GLU A 182 5.95 18.24 -26.01
N THR A 183 4.61 18.24 -26.06
CA THR A 183 3.77 18.75 -24.98
C THR A 183 2.68 17.75 -24.59
N TYR A 184 2.69 17.34 -23.35
CA TYR A 184 1.63 16.50 -22.76
C TYR A 184 0.45 17.36 -22.28
N ASP A 185 -0.70 16.74 -22.05
CA ASP A 185 -1.85 17.40 -21.41
C ASP A 185 -1.81 17.23 -19.89
N GLY A 186 -1.01 16.28 -19.39
CA GLY A 186 -0.78 16.13 -17.97
C GLY A 186 -0.28 14.77 -17.53
N LEU A 187 -0.23 14.64 -16.23
CA LEU A 187 0.08 13.40 -15.51
C LEU A 187 -1.18 12.84 -14.88
N PHE A 188 -1.22 11.53 -14.70
CA PHE A 188 -2.29 10.87 -13.97
C PHE A 188 -1.75 9.81 -13.02
N THR A 189 -2.55 9.49 -12.02
CA THR A 189 -2.36 8.33 -11.16
C THR A 189 -3.70 7.68 -10.84
N TYR A 190 -3.68 6.44 -10.37
CA TYR A 190 -4.91 5.76 -9.96
C TYR A 190 -5.44 6.34 -8.65
N SER A 191 -6.73 6.71 -8.65
CA SER A 191 -7.39 7.22 -7.45
C SER A 191 -7.75 6.05 -6.52
N SER A 192 -7.33 6.12 -5.26
CA SER A 192 -7.68 5.16 -4.23
C SER A 192 -8.90 5.62 -3.45
N GLY A 193 -10.00 4.84 -3.50
CA GLY A 193 -11.16 5.05 -2.64
C GLY A 193 -12.19 6.08 -3.14
N SER A 194 -12.93 6.67 -2.20
CA SER A 194 -14.06 7.60 -2.47
C SER A 194 -13.61 9.05 -2.75
N ALA A 195 -12.32 9.31 -2.92
CA ALA A 195 -11.83 10.67 -3.18
C ALA A 195 -12.45 11.22 -4.48
N SER A 196 -13.33 12.20 -4.34
CA SER A 196 -13.87 13.02 -5.41
C SER A 196 -13.28 14.40 -5.26
N GLY A 197 -12.21 14.68 -5.97
CA GLY A 197 -11.58 15.99 -6.05
C GLY A 197 -11.85 16.65 -7.41
N PRO A 198 -11.60 17.95 -7.56
CA PRO A 198 -11.85 18.69 -8.79
C PRO A 198 -11.03 18.16 -9.99
N HIS A 199 -10.00 17.38 -9.76
CA HIS A 199 -9.13 16.80 -10.78
C HIS A 199 -9.24 15.26 -10.83
N THR A 200 -10.41 14.72 -10.47
CA THR A 200 -10.65 13.28 -10.53
C THR A 200 -11.58 12.96 -11.68
N PHE A 201 -11.17 12.05 -12.56
CA PHE A 201 -11.90 11.63 -13.75
C PHE A 201 -12.07 10.11 -13.74
N VAL A 202 -13.03 9.64 -14.52
CA VAL A 202 -13.17 8.21 -14.80
C VAL A 202 -12.68 7.95 -16.21
N ARG A 203 -11.59 7.22 -16.36
CA ARG A 203 -11.22 6.62 -17.63
C ARG A 203 -12.27 5.55 -17.92
N PRO A 204 -13.03 5.66 -19.02
CA PRO A 204 -14.18 4.79 -19.26
C PRO A 204 -13.77 3.32 -19.45
N ALA A 205 -14.71 2.42 -19.20
CA ALA A 205 -14.58 1.04 -19.63
C ALA A 205 -14.77 0.96 -21.14
N GLY A 206 -14.20 -0.09 -21.76
CA GLY A 206 -14.35 -0.36 -23.17
C GLY A 206 -13.10 -0.97 -23.77
N ARG A 207 -13.09 -1.04 -25.11
CA ARG A 207 -11.95 -1.55 -25.86
C ARG A 207 -10.89 -0.47 -26.01
N TYR A 208 -9.65 -0.88 -25.81
CA TYR A 208 -8.48 -0.01 -25.97
C TYR A 208 -7.48 -0.67 -26.90
N LEU A 209 -6.93 0.11 -27.81
CA LEU A 209 -5.72 -0.26 -28.52
C LEU A 209 -4.56 -0.08 -27.55
N CYS A 210 -3.92 -1.17 -27.17
CA CYS A 210 -2.80 -1.20 -26.25
C CYS A 210 -1.51 -1.50 -27.00
N GLY A 211 -0.49 -0.68 -26.76
CA GLY A 211 0.85 -0.87 -27.27
C GLY A 211 1.83 -1.09 -26.10
N TYR A 212 2.86 -1.88 -26.31
CA TYR A 212 3.88 -2.17 -25.32
C TYR A 212 5.26 -2.00 -25.94
N GLN A 213 6.07 -1.14 -25.34
CA GLN A 213 7.41 -0.82 -25.84
C GLN A 213 8.45 -1.05 -24.76
N LYS A 214 9.56 -1.68 -25.14
CA LYS A 214 10.75 -1.83 -24.30
C LYS A 214 11.77 -0.74 -24.62
N GLY A 215 12.39 -0.21 -23.57
CA GLY A 215 13.41 0.81 -23.65
C GLY A 215 12.95 2.21 -23.26
N PRO A 216 13.79 3.21 -23.49
CA PRO A 216 13.57 4.57 -23.02
C PRO A 216 12.42 5.28 -23.76
N TRP A 217 11.92 6.34 -23.16
CA TRP A 217 10.71 7.08 -23.63
C TRP A 217 10.87 7.82 -24.95
N ASP A 218 12.08 8.11 -25.40
CA ASP A 218 12.35 8.74 -26.67
C ASP A 218 11.82 7.95 -27.87
N LYS A 219 11.52 6.66 -27.70
CA LYS A 219 10.90 5.80 -28.70
C LYS A 219 9.37 5.94 -28.77
N ALA A 220 8.72 6.63 -27.83
CA ALA A 220 7.25 6.74 -27.78
C ALA A 220 6.62 7.27 -29.11
N PRO A 221 7.18 8.28 -29.82
CA PRO A 221 6.65 8.72 -31.10
C PRO A 221 6.57 7.60 -32.14
N ALA A 222 7.60 6.75 -32.23
CA ALA A 222 7.61 5.61 -33.16
C ALA A 222 6.54 4.59 -32.83
N MET A 223 6.31 4.35 -31.53
CA MET A 223 5.27 3.44 -31.06
C MET A 223 3.86 3.96 -31.39
N TYR A 224 3.60 5.24 -31.19
CA TYR A 224 2.34 5.87 -31.59
C TYR A 224 2.08 5.75 -33.09
N GLN A 225 3.09 5.96 -33.92
CA GLN A 225 2.94 5.78 -35.36
C GLN A 225 2.52 4.35 -35.72
N LYS A 226 3.15 3.36 -35.11
CA LYS A 226 2.81 1.92 -35.30
C LYS A 226 1.37 1.62 -34.84
N MET A 227 0.94 2.20 -33.71
CA MET A 227 -0.43 2.05 -33.21
C MET A 227 -1.46 2.67 -34.16
N ILE A 228 -1.20 3.87 -34.69
CA ILE A 228 -2.07 4.53 -35.70
C ILE A 228 -2.16 3.68 -36.97
N ASP A 229 -1.03 3.19 -37.45
CA ASP A 229 -0.99 2.34 -38.66
C ASP A 229 -1.69 1.00 -38.44
N TYR A 230 -1.58 0.43 -37.23
CA TYR A 230 -2.36 -0.75 -36.84
C TYR A 230 -3.86 -0.47 -36.82
N ALA A 231 -4.29 0.64 -36.21
CA ALA A 231 -5.69 1.04 -36.15
C ALA A 231 -6.28 1.22 -37.57
N ARG A 232 -5.55 1.87 -38.45
CA ARG A 232 -5.96 2.03 -39.89
C ARG A 232 -6.14 0.69 -40.60
N ARG A 233 -5.19 -0.23 -40.42
CA ARG A 233 -5.25 -1.56 -41.05
C ARG A 233 -6.39 -2.43 -40.49
N GLN A 234 -6.74 -2.23 -39.24
CA GLN A 234 -7.82 -2.99 -38.57
C GLN A 234 -9.17 -2.24 -38.62
N HIS A 235 -9.26 -1.10 -39.32
CA HIS A 235 -10.46 -0.27 -39.40
C HIS A 235 -11.00 0.16 -37.99
N LEU A 236 -10.09 0.43 -37.03
CA LEU A 236 -10.45 0.88 -35.73
C LEU A 236 -10.50 2.39 -35.66
N THR A 237 -11.57 2.95 -35.11
CA THR A 237 -11.69 4.37 -34.81
C THR A 237 -11.18 4.62 -33.42
N LEU A 238 -10.13 5.44 -33.26
CA LEU A 238 -9.57 5.84 -31.97
C LEU A 238 -10.25 7.11 -31.47
N THR A 239 -10.36 7.26 -30.15
CA THR A 239 -11.01 8.44 -29.53
C THR A 239 -10.37 8.84 -28.21
N GLY A 240 -10.60 10.08 -27.76
CA GLY A 240 -10.27 10.58 -26.44
C GLY A 240 -8.80 10.91 -26.26
N PHE A 241 -8.17 10.25 -25.30
CA PHE A 241 -6.78 10.49 -24.92
C PHE A 241 -5.94 9.22 -25.06
N ALA A 242 -4.67 9.41 -25.36
CA ALA A 242 -3.65 8.40 -25.22
C ALA A 242 -3.07 8.47 -23.80
N TYR A 243 -2.96 7.33 -23.14
CA TYR A 243 -2.40 7.17 -21.81
C TYR A 243 -1.10 6.38 -21.89
N GLU A 244 -0.08 6.83 -21.19
CA GLU A 244 1.21 6.16 -21.07
C GLU A 244 1.46 5.79 -19.61
N LEU A 245 1.90 4.56 -19.37
CA LEU A 245 2.18 4.08 -18.01
C LEU A 245 3.40 3.17 -18.00
N GLY A 246 4.38 3.51 -17.18
CA GLY A 246 5.48 2.60 -16.87
C GLY A 246 4.99 1.41 -16.05
N LEU A 247 5.43 0.20 -16.42
CA LEU A 247 4.96 -1.01 -15.78
C LEU A 247 5.95 -1.59 -14.77
N ASN A 248 7.24 -1.47 -15.00
CA ASN A 248 8.28 -2.22 -14.29
C ASN A 248 9.48 -1.39 -13.79
N GLU A 249 9.38 -0.08 -13.74
CA GLU A 249 10.44 0.85 -13.33
C GLU A 249 11.12 0.50 -11.99
N PHE A 250 10.41 -0.22 -11.13
CA PHE A 250 10.90 -0.65 -9.81
C PHE A 250 11.57 -2.03 -9.81
N ALA A 251 11.63 -2.71 -10.96
CA ALA A 251 12.10 -4.10 -11.09
C ALA A 251 13.03 -4.31 -12.30
N ILE A 252 13.73 -3.27 -12.74
CA ILE A 252 14.64 -3.30 -13.89
C ILE A 252 16.07 -3.00 -13.44
N SER A 253 17.04 -3.53 -14.19
CA SER A 253 18.46 -3.30 -13.98
C SER A 253 19.06 -2.29 -14.95
N SER A 254 18.38 -2.07 -16.07
CA SER A 254 18.81 -1.12 -17.10
C SER A 254 17.61 -0.42 -17.76
N PRO A 255 17.77 0.78 -18.32
CA PRO A 255 16.73 1.51 -19.04
C PRO A 255 16.13 0.74 -20.23
N GLU A 256 16.87 -0.16 -20.83
CA GLU A 256 16.43 -0.98 -21.97
C GLU A 256 15.35 -2.00 -21.58
N GLU A 257 15.29 -2.38 -20.28
CA GLU A 257 14.29 -3.30 -19.75
C GLU A 257 12.98 -2.60 -19.38
N TYR A 258 12.95 -1.27 -19.40
CA TYR A 258 11.76 -0.48 -19.07
C TYR A 258 10.63 -0.78 -20.04
N VAL A 259 9.43 -1.04 -19.53
CA VAL A 259 8.25 -1.30 -20.34
C VAL A 259 7.23 -0.20 -20.14
N THR A 260 6.92 0.51 -21.23
CA THR A 260 5.81 1.47 -21.29
C THR A 260 4.59 0.81 -21.93
N LYS A 261 3.44 0.93 -21.27
CA LYS A 261 2.14 0.60 -21.84
C LYS A 261 1.48 1.86 -22.35
N PHE A 262 1.09 1.85 -23.61
CA PHE A 262 0.29 2.86 -24.29
C PHE A 262 -1.15 2.38 -24.40
N MET A 263 -2.14 3.26 -24.20
CA MET A 263 -3.56 2.89 -24.27
C MET A 263 -4.34 4.01 -24.94
N ILE A 264 -5.05 3.73 -26.03
CA ILE A 264 -5.97 4.67 -26.72
C ILE A 264 -7.33 3.98 -26.81
N GLN A 265 -8.39 4.66 -26.41
CA GLN A 265 -9.73 4.11 -26.48
C GLN A 265 -10.17 3.91 -27.94
N ILE A 266 -10.84 2.79 -28.21
CA ILE A 266 -11.49 2.51 -29.47
C ILE A 266 -12.94 2.97 -29.33
N ASP A 267 -13.39 3.76 -30.29
CA ASP A 267 -14.80 4.11 -30.42
C ASP A 267 -15.54 2.92 -31.05
N ASP A 268 -16.35 2.24 -30.25
CA ASP A 268 -17.21 1.18 -30.75
C ASP A 268 -18.52 1.84 -31.21
N PRO A 269 -18.83 1.85 -32.51
CA PRO A 269 -20.12 2.35 -32.96
C PRO A 269 -21.23 1.54 -32.30
N CYS A 270 -22.15 2.21 -31.62
CA CYS A 270 -23.35 1.64 -31.02
C CYS A 270 -24.19 0.85 -32.03
#